data_b6ddc79301ee25a2b98e8fc4a7c56a37
#
_entry.id   b6ddc79301ee25a2b98e8fc4a7c56a37
#
_cell.length_a   1.000
_cell.length_b   1.000
_cell.length_c   1.000
_cell.angle_alpha   90.00
_cell.angle_beta   90.00
_cell.angle_gamma   90.00
#
_symmetry.space_group_name_H-M   'P 1'
#
loop_
_entity.id
_entity.type
_entity.pdbx_description
1 polymer ?
#
loop_
_entity_poly.entity_id
_entity_poly.type
_entity_poly.pdbx_seq_one_letter_code
_entity_poly.pdbx_strand_id
1 'polypeptide(L)'
;GNNYWQPKSPQSHDPLFVNLAGIAGIENAGWSYGAQFGDLNNDGFMDLYVANGFISARKNSSYWYDYSKVTGGNSNIIGDARNWPDMEGKSQSGYQQDKIWVNNKDGLFEDASGKACPPATYDGRSVAMADLWNRGVLDVVVANQNSAPLVYRNEANNPNHWIDFDLHGTVSNADAIGAKVQIEWDGKRQVQVVTGGIGFSSQNQHRLHFGLGGSDRVDKVTIYWPSGHVDEIQNPGIDKMHIIKESKP
;
A
#
# COMPACT_ATOMS: atom_id res chain seq x y z
N GLY A 1 -4.14 16.00 -8.28
CA GLY A 1 -3.11 15.00 -7.98
C GLY A 1 -3.41 14.26 -6.68
N ASN A 2 -2.67 13.19 -6.44
CA ASN A 2 -2.77 12.43 -5.20
C ASN A 2 -2.09 13.18 -4.04
N ASN A 3 -2.45 12.82 -2.82
CA ASN A 3 -1.87 13.41 -1.63
C ASN A 3 -1.04 12.38 -0.87
N TYR A 4 0.10 12.82 -0.35
CA TYR A 4 0.95 12.06 0.56
C TYR A 4 1.19 12.90 1.82
N TRP A 5 0.42 12.58 2.87
CA TRP A 5 0.43 13.31 4.11
C TRP A 5 1.43 12.71 5.09
N GLN A 6 2.42 13.49 5.48
CA GLN A 6 3.33 13.15 6.57
C GLN A 6 3.07 14.02 7.80
N PRO A 7 3.17 13.47 9.03
CA PRO A 7 3.13 14.28 10.22
C PRO A 7 4.32 15.26 10.23
N LYS A 8 4.07 16.50 10.55
CA LYS A 8 5.12 17.43 10.98
C LYS A 8 5.70 16.90 12.29
N SER A 9 6.88 17.39 12.68
CA SER A 9 7.54 16.98 13.92
C SER A 9 6.54 16.83 15.09
N PRO A 10 6.66 15.79 15.92
CA PRO A 10 5.81 15.57 17.11
C PRO A 10 5.78 16.74 18.11
N GLN A 11 6.69 17.69 17.99
CA GLN A 11 6.82 18.87 18.84
C GLN A 11 6.11 20.12 18.28
N SER A 12 5.53 20.05 17.08
CA SER A 12 4.81 21.15 16.46
C SER A 12 3.36 21.21 16.96
N HIS A 13 2.93 22.38 17.47
CA HIS A 13 1.54 22.66 17.85
C HIS A 13 0.65 23.09 16.65
N ASP A 14 1.21 23.11 15.44
CA ASP A 14 0.58 23.49 14.17
C ASP A 14 -0.01 22.28 13.42
N PRO A 15 -0.87 22.50 12.40
CA PRO A 15 -1.53 21.39 11.71
C PRO A 15 -0.57 20.28 11.38
N LEU A 16 -0.95 19.12 11.90
CA LEU A 16 -0.11 17.98 12.18
C LEU A 16 0.47 17.31 10.94
N PHE A 17 0.03 17.70 9.75
CA PHE A 17 0.42 17.01 8.50
C PHE A 17 0.80 18.00 7.40
N VAL A 18 1.73 17.59 6.56
CA VAL A 18 2.14 18.28 5.33
C VAL A 18 2.00 17.32 4.14
N ASN A 19 1.48 17.84 3.02
CA ASN A 19 1.41 17.06 1.79
C ASN A 19 2.76 17.14 1.06
N LEU A 20 3.41 16.00 0.93
CA LEU A 20 4.72 15.87 0.28
C LEU A 20 4.63 15.17 -1.09
N ALA A 21 3.44 14.90 -1.63
CA ALA A 21 3.28 14.12 -2.86
C ALA A 21 4.07 14.69 -4.05
N GLY A 22 4.05 16.01 -4.24
CA GLY A 22 4.82 16.66 -5.31
C GLY A 22 6.33 16.57 -5.09
N ILE A 23 6.80 16.77 -3.86
CA ILE A 23 8.22 16.67 -3.50
C ILE A 23 8.69 15.22 -3.63
N ALA A 24 7.89 14.28 -3.18
CA ALA A 24 8.20 12.84 -3.20
C ALA A 24 8.11 12.24 -4.62
N GLY A 25 7.57 12.95 -5.61
CA GLY A 25 7.44 12.46 -6.98
C GLY A 25 6.27 11.52 -7.24
N ILE A 26 5.28 11.44 -6.34
CA ILE A 26 4.14 10.51 -6.40
C ILE A 26 2.78 11.19 -6.59
N GLU A 27 2.77 12.46 -6.94
CA GLU A 27 1.54 13.25 -7.11
C GLU A 27 0.68 12.76 -8.28
N ASN A 28 1.30 12.30 -9.36
CA ASN A 28 0.63 12.01 -10.62
C ASN A 28 0.47 10.50 -10.87
N ALA A 29 -0.44 9.86 -10.14
CA ALA A 29 -0.73 8.44 -10.34
C ALA A 29 -1.73 8.18 -11.47
N GLY A 30 -2.64 9.09 -11.73
CA GLY A 30 -3.77 8.91 -12.64
C GLY A 30 -5.12 8.97 -11.90
N TRP A 31 -6.11 8.25 -12.40
CA TRP A 31 -7.40 8.09 -11.70
C TRP A 31 -7.30 6.93 -10.70
N SER A 32 -6.84 7.24 -9.51
CA SER A 32 -6.44 6.28 -8.50
C SER A 32 -7.57 5.88 -7.57
N TYR A 33 -7.59 4.61 -7.16
CA TYR A 33 -8.49 4.05 -6.14
C TYR A 33 -7.72 3.45 -4.97
N GLY A 34 -7.18 2.25 -5.14
CA GLY A 34 -6.43 1.55 -4.13
C GLY A 34 -4.97 1.98 -4.12
N ALA A 35 -4.42 2.23 -2.93
CA ALA A 35 -3.00 2.48 -2.74
C ALA A 35 -2.51 1.68 -1.54
N GLN A 36 -1.35 1.03 -1.67
CA GLN A 36 -0.73 0.26 -0.59
C GLN A 36 0.76 0.55 -0.54
N PHE A 37 1.25 0.73 0.69
CA PHE A 37 2.66 0.73 0.99
C PHE A 37 3.13 -0.67 1.40
N GLY A 38 4.30 -1.08 0.92
CA GLY A 38 4.97 -2.32 1.29
C GLY A 38 6.41 -2.33 0.81
N ASP A 39 7.27 -2.99 1.51
CA ASP A 39 8.66 -3.16 1.10
C ASP A 39 8.75 -4.30 0.08
N LEU A 40 8.73 -3.95 -1.20
CA LEU A 40 8.67 -4.92 -2.30
C LEU A 40 10.04 -5.51 -2.68
N ASN A 41 11.12 -4.87 -2.23
CA ASN A 41 12.49 -5.26 -2.54
C ASN A 41 13.32 -5.61 -1.29
N ASN A 42 12.69 -5.65 -0.11
CA ASN A 42 13.31 -5.95 1.19
C ASN A 42 14.45 -5.01 1.59
N ASP A 43 14.45 -3.77 1.12
CA ASP A 43 15.55 -2.83 1.41
C ASP A 43 15.38 -2.02 2.71
N GLY A 44 14.28 -2.25 3.42
CA GLY A 44 13.93 -1.58 4.68
C GLY A 44 13.15 -0.28 4.49
N PHE A 45 12.71 0.04 3.27
CA PHE A 45 11.92 1.23 2.95
C PHE A 45 10.63 0.83 2.23
N MET A 46 9.53 1.51 2.55
CA MET A 46 8.23 1.20 1.96
C MET A 46 8.14 1.75 0.55
N ASP A 47 7.87 0.89 -0.41
CA ASP A 47 7.48 1.20 -1.77
C ASP A 47 5.97 1.47 -1.84
N LEU A 48 5.48 1.99 -2.96
CA LEU A 48 4.08 2.32 -3.15
C LEU A 48 3.53 1.68 -4.42
N TYR A 49 2.43 0.95 -4.30
CA TYR A 49 1.60 0.50 -5.42
C TYR A 49 0.27 1.26 -5.44
N VAL A 50 -0.17 1.68 -6.63
CA VAL A 50 -1.45 2.38 -6.83
C VAL A 50 -2.21 1.78 -8.00
N ALA A 51 -3.43 1.32 -7.76
CA ALA A 51 -4.35 0.84 -8.78
C ALA A 51 -5.12 2.00 -9.40
N ASN A 52 -5.14 2.03 -10.72
CA ASN A 52 -5.72 3.10 -11.53
C ASN A 52 -6.81 2.61 -12.48
N GLY A 53 -7.53 3.58 -13.05
CA GLY A 53 -8.59 3.39 -14.03
C GLY A 53 -9.98 3.56 -13.44
N PHE A 54 -10.92 4.07 -14.25
CA PHE A 54 -12.29 4.24 -13.78
C PHE A 54 -13.26 3.39 -14.60
N ILE A 55 -13.47 3.69 -15.88
CA ILE A 55 -14.30 2.90 -16.77
C ILE A 55 -13.60 2.79 -18.12
N SER A 56 -13.15 1.59 -18.46
CA SER A 56 -12.61 1.24 -19.77
C SER A 56 -13.70 0.68 -20.65
N ALA A 57 -14.01 1.39 -21.74
CA ALA A 57 -14.99 1.00 -22.74
C ALA A 57 -14.40 1.20 -24.14
N ARG A 58 -15.00 1.96 -25.06
CA ARG A 58 -14.40 2.25 -26.37
C ARG A 58 -13.12 3.08 -26.22
N LYS A 59 -12.00 2.59 -26.75
CA LYS A 59 -10.66 3.19 -26.56
C LYS A 59 -10.54 4.65 -27.01
N ASN A 60 -11.17 5.01 -28.11
CA ASN A 60 -11.00 6.34 -28.72
C ASN A 60 -12.21 7.26 -28.46
N SER A 61 -12.94 7.04 -27.39
CA SER A 61 -14.14 7.79 -27.07
C SER A 61 -14.15 8.15 -25.59
N SER A 62 -13.99 9.44 -25.29
CA SER A 62 -13.92 9.96 -23.92
C SER A 62 -15.27 10.53 -23.48
N TYR A 63 -15.78 10.04 -22.37
CA TYR A 63 -16.96 10.58 -21.71
C TYR A 63 -16.73 12.00 -21.16
N TRP A 64 -15.50 12.36 -20.81
CA TRP A 64 -15.19 13.68 -20.26
C TRP A 64 -15.53 14.83 -21.18
N TYR A 65 -15.49 14.61 -22.49
CA TYR A 65 -15.88 15.62 -23.46
C TYR A 65 -17.38 15.98 -23.38
N ASP A 66 -18.24 14.98 -23.26
CA ASP A 66 -19.70 15.22 -23.15
C ASP A 66 -20.04 15.74 -21.74
N TYR A 67 -19.42 15.21 -20.73
CA TYR A 67 -19.57 15.66 -19.35
C TYR A 67 -19.21 17.15 -19.21
N SER A 68 -18.11 17.59 -19.80
CA SER A 68 -17.68 18.98 -19.75
C SER A 68 -18.67 19.96 -20.39
N LYS A 69 -19.40 19.55 -21.43
CA LYS A 69 -20.44 20.39 -22.06
C LYS A 69 -21.60 20.68 -21.11
N VAL A 70 -21.95 19.72 -20.28
CA VAL A 70 -23.05 19.83 -19.32
C VAL A 70 -22.63 20.60 -18.08
N THR A 71 -21.37 20.43 -17.65
CA THR A 71 -20.85 20.99 -16.40
C THR A 71 -20.19 22.36 -16.54
N GLY A 72 -19.93 22.81 -17.76
CA GLY A 72 -19.15 24.02 -18.09
C GLY A 72 -19.76 25.36 -17.66
N GLY A 73 -20.85 25.37 -16.90
CA GLY A 73 -21.48 26.63 -16.48
C GLY A 73 -22.33 26.56 -15.20
N ASN A 74 -22.52 25.39 -14.61
CA ASN A 74 -23.41 25.28 -13.45
C ASN A 74 -23.04 24.10 -12.53
N SER A 75 -22.48 24.41 -11.37
CA SER A 75 -22.10 23.41 -10.35
C SER A 75 -23.29 22.59 -9.82
N ASN A 76 -24.52 23.10 -9.89
CA ASN A 76 -25.73 22.38 -9.45
C ASN A 76 -26.06 21.18 -10.33
N ILE A 77 -25.63 21.20 -11.62
CA ILE A 77 -25.84 20.09 -12.53
C ILE A 77 -24.95 18.89 -12.13
N ILE A 78 -23.74 19.15 -11.65
CA ILE A 78 -22.77 18.13 -11.23
C ILE A 78 -23.29 17.33 -10.03
N GLY A 79 -24.02 17.98 -9.13
CA GLY A 79 -24.53 17.38 -7.89
C GLY A 79 -25.60 16.30 -8.08
N ASP A 80 -26.22 16.23 -9.26
CA ASP A 80 -27.28 15.25 -9.55
C ASP A 80 -26.94 14.43 -10.80
N ALA A 81 -26.59 13.16 -10.59
CA ALA A 81 -26.22 12.24 -11.66
C ALA A 81 -27.28 12.05 -12.76
N ARG A 82 -28.55 12.37 -12.48
CA ARG A 82 -29.64 12.33 -13.50
C ARG A 82 -29.46 13.37 -14.61
N ASN A 83 -28.66 14.38 -14.36
CA ASN A 83 -28.35 15.43 -15.34
C ASN A 83 -27.09 15.09 -16.16
N TRP A 84 -26.40 14.01 -15.85
CA TRP A 84 -25.20 13.64 -16.56
C TRP A 84 -25.55 13.03 -17.93
N PRO A 85 -24.72 13.25 -18.96
CA PRO A 85 -24.95 12.60 -20.24
C PRO A 85 -24.80 11.10 -20.13
N ASP A 86 -25.49 10.35 -20.98
CA ASP A 86 -25.33 8.91 -21.06
C ASP A 86 -23.92 8.53 -21.49
N MET A 87 -23.40 7.49 -20.85
CA MET A 87 -22.06 6.97 -21.14
C MET A 87 -21.92 6.46 -22.58
N GLU A 88 -22.98 5.88 -23.17
CA GLU A 88 -23.04 5.35 -24.55
C GLU A 88 -21.83 4.45 -24.90
N GLY A 89 -21.25 3.77 -23.94
CA GLY A 89 -20.06 2.96 -24.13
C GLY A 89 -18.77 3.75 -24.31
N LYS A 90 -18.72 5.03 -23.92
CA LYS A 90 -17.51 5.85 -23.88
C LYS A 90 -16.68 5.52 -22.65
N SER A 91 -15.37 5.67 -22.77
CA SER A 91 -14.47 5.50 -21.63
C SER A 91 -14.43 6.75 -20.76
N GLN A 92 -14.33 6.55 -19.45
CA GLN A 92 -14.14 7.62 -18.46
C GLN A 92 -12.90 7.31 -17.64
N SER A 93 -11.80 8.03 -17.87
CA SER A 93 -10.50 7.76 -17.23
C SER A 93 -10.13 6.26 -17.20
N GLY A 94 -10.53 5.52 -18.23
CA GLY A 94 -10.16 4.12 -18.41
C GLY A 94 -8.78 3.95 -19.05
N TYR A 95 -8.34 2.70 -19.19
CA TYR A 95 -7.08 2.31 -19.82
C TYR A 95 -5.85 3.00 -19.19
N GLN A 96 -5.87 3.18 -17.88
CA GLN A 96 -4.76 3.76 -17.14
C GLN A 96 -3.90 2.66 -16.52
N GLN A 97 -2.59 2.80 -16.67
CA GLN A 97 -1.62 1.89 -16.08
C GLN A 97 -1.57 2.10 -14.57
N ASP A 98 -1.55 1.00 -13.82
CA ASP A 98 -1.21 1.03 -12.40
C ASP A 98 0.19 1.60 -12.20
N LYS A 99 0.44 2.13 -11.01
CA LYS A 99 1.71 2.72 -10.66
C LYS A 99 2.42 1.92 -9.58
N ILE A 100 3.72 1.72 -9.79
CA ILE A 100 4.67 1.29 -8.78
C ILE A 100 5.73 2.37 -8.64
N TRP A 101 5.95 2.80 -7.43
CA TRP A 101 7.04 3.69 -7.07
C TRP A 101 7.94 3.01 -6.04
N VAL A 102 9.21 2.94 -6.36
CA VAL A 102 10.25 2.43 -5.47
C VAL A 102 10.84 3.60 -4.67
N ASN A 103 10.91 3.43 -3.35
CA ASN A 103 11.49 4.41 -2.44
C ASN A 103 13.02 4.42 -2.59
N ASN A 104 13.60 5.56 -2.86
CA ASN A 104 15.06 5.71 -3.04
C ASN A 104 15.82 5.97 -1.72
N LYS A 105 15.18 5.77 -0.57
CA LYS A 105 15.73 5.96 0.79
C LYS A 105 15.89 7.42 1.25
N ASP A 106 15.74 8.38 0.36
CA ASP A 106 15.82 9.81 0.65
C ASP A 106 14.42 10.45 0.83
N GLY A 107 13.37 9.62 0.87
CA GLY A 107 11.97 10.09 0.91
C GLY A 107 11.43 10.51 -0.46
N LEU A 108 12.18 10.27 -1.52
CA LEU A 108 11.77 10.41 -2.92
C LEU A 108 11.40 9.04 -3.49
N PHE A 109 10.58 9.02 -4.52
CA PHE A 109 10.15 7.79 -5.17
C PHE A 109 10.49 7.81 -6.66
N GLU A 110 10.97 6.70 -7.17
CA GLU A 110 11.21 6.48 -8.60
C GLU A 110 10.05 5.69 -9.22
N ASP A 111 9.50 6.17 -10.34
CA ASP A 111 8.46 5.46 -11.09
C ASP A 111 9.05 4.23 -11.79
N ALA A 112 8.75 3.05 -11.26
CA ALA A 112 9.16 1.76 -11.81
C ALA A 112 8.05 1.08 -12.64
N SER A 113 6.90 1.72 -12.85
CA SER A 113 5.70 1.11 -13.45
C SER A 113 5.95 0.47 -14.81
N GLY A 114 6.75 1.12 -15.65
CA GLY A 114 7.08 0.61 -16.99
C GLY A 114 7.99 -0.61 -17.01
N LYS A 115 8.69 -0.88 -15.91
CA LYS A 115 9.63 -2.00 -15.77
C LYS A 115 9.04 -3.15 -14.94
N ALA A 116 8.32 -2.80 -13.87
CA ALA A 116 7.87 -3.75 -12.86
C ALA A 116 6.45 -4.29 -13.12
N CYS A 117 5.60 -3.56 -13.82
CA CYS A 117 4.27 -4.02 -14.21
C CYS A 117 4.12 -4.05 -15.73
N PRO A 118 3.54 -5.11 -16.31
CA PRO A 118 3.09 -5.05 -17.69
C PRO A 118 2.09 -3.88 -17.85
N PRO A 119 2.01 -3.27 -19.03
CA PRO A 119 1.02 -2.25 -19.31
C PRO A 119 -0.38 -2.87 -19.17
N ALA A 120 -0.93 -2.82 -17.98
CA ALA A 120 -2.27 -3.30 -17.69
C ALA A 120 -3.27 -2.23 -18.11
N THR A 121 -4.34 -2.69 -18.74
CA THR A 121 -5.43 -1.83 -19.22
C THR A 121 -6.73 -2.22 -18.51
N TYR A 122 -6.62 -2.44 -17.21
CA TYR A 122 -7.74 -2.81 -16.35
C TYR A 122 -8.17 -1.60 -15.52
N ASP A 123 -9.39 -1.65 -15.01
CA ASP A 123 -9.90 -0.64 -14.11
C ASP A 123 -9.67 -1.11 -12.67
N GLY A 124 -8.49 -0.84 -12.14
CA GLY A 124 -8.06 -1.23 -10.81
C GLY A 124 -8.89 -0.56 -9.72
N ARG A 125 -9.22 -1.31 -8.65
CA ARG A 125 -9.98 -0.80 -7.50
C ARG A 125 -9.23 -0.98 -6.21
N SER A 126 -8.98 -2.19 -5.80
CA SER A 126 -8.31 -2.49 -4.54
C SER A 126 -6.98 -3.17 -4.76
N VAL A 127 -6.08 -2.91 -3.82
CA VAL A 127 -4.74 -3.51 -3.79
C VAL A 127 -4.56 -4.18 -2.44
N ALA A 128 -4.05 -5.41 -2.44
CA ALA A 128 -3.57 -6.09 -1.26
C ALA A 128 -2.15 -6.61 -1.49
N MET A 129 -1.36 -6.62 -0.42
CA MET A 129 -0.01 -7.16 -0.43
C MET A 129 0.08 -8.35 0.52
N ALA A 130 0.69 -9.43 0.05
CA ALA A 130 0.90 -10.64 0.83
C ALA A 130 2.06 -11.45 0.25
N ASP A 131 2.83 -12.13 1.09
CA ASP A 131 3.74 -13.17 0.63
C ASP A 131 2.95 -14.47 0.42
N LEU A 132 2.41 -14.64 -0.77
CA LEU A 132 1.49 -15.74 -1.11
C LEU A 132 2.17 -17.12 -1.15
N TRP A 133 3.46 -17.15 -1.35
CA TRP A 133 4.23 -18.38 -1.50
C TRP A 133 5.27 -18.60 -0.40
N ASN A 134 5.22 -17.81 0.68
CA ASN A 134 6.15 -17.89 1.82
C ASN A 134 7.63 -17.82 1.38
N ARG A 135 7.94 -16.84 0.54
CA ARG A 135 9.28 -16.63 -0.01
C ARG A 135 10.05 -15.49 0.66
N GLY A 136 9.38 -14.77 1.58
CA GLY A 136 9.94 -13.58 2.22
C GLY A 136 9.98 -12.36 1.31
N VAL A 137 9.06 -12.28 0.35
CA VAL A 137 8.84 -11.10 -0.49
C VAL A 137 7.34 -10.88 -0.68
N LEU A 138 6.91 -9.64 -0.66
CA LEU A 138 5.51 -9.30 -0.84
C LEU A 138 5.11 -9.37 -2.32
N ASP A 139 4.05 -10.12 -2.60
CA ASP A 139 3.35 -10.14 -3.87
C ASP A 139 2.22 -9.10 -3.86
N VAL A 140 1.74 -8.70 -5.04
CA VAL A 140 0.66 -7.71 -5.16
C VAL A 140 -0.56 -8.34 -5.81
N VAL A 141 -1.72 -8.17 -5.18
CA VAL A 141 -3.02 -8.59 -5.70
C VAL A 141 -3.87 -7.34 -5.98
N VAL A 142 -4.38 -7.25 -7.21
CA VAL A 142 -5.23 -6.13 -7.64
C VAL A 142 -6.60 -6.65 -8.02
N ALA A 143 -7.64 -6.15 -7.37
CA ALA A 143 -9.02 -6.40 -7.82
C ALA A 143 -9.45 -5.33 -8.83
N ASN A 144 -10.02 -5.77 -9.93
CA ASN A 144 -10.44 -4.92 -11.04
C ASN A 144 -11.96 -4.86 -11.14
N GLN A 145 -12.49 -3.75 -11.63
CA GLN A 145 -13.89 -3.64 -11.98
C GLN A 145 -14.17 -4.40 -13.29
N ASN A 146 -15.18 -5.28 -13.26
CA ASN A 146 -15.61 -6.06 -14.43
C ASN A 146 -14.52 -6.87 -15.14
N SER A 147 -13.45 -7.22 -14.42
CA SER A 147 -12.34 -8.01 -14.95
C SER A 147 -11.80 -8.95 -13.88
N ALA A 148 -11.04 -9.96 -14.30
CA ALA A 148 -10.38 -10.86 -13.39
C ALA A 148 -9.38 -10.10 -12.48
N PRO A 149 -9.18 -10.55 -11.23
CA PRO A 149 -8.11 -10.02 -10.40
C PRO A 149 -6.76 -10.32 -11.04
N LEU A 150 -5.80 -9.44 -10.77
CA LEU A 150 -4.41 -9.65 -11.14
C LEU A 150 -3.62 -10.08 -9.92
N VAL A 151 -2.75 -11.06 -10.09
CA VAL A 151 -1.80 -11.49 -9.07
C VAL A 151 -0.41 -11.31 -9.66
N TYR A 152 0.31 -10.33 -9.13
CA TYR A 152 1.70 -10.08 -9.51
C TYR A 152 2.61 -10.81 -8.53
N ARG A 153 3.23 -11.88 -9.02
CA ARG A 153 4.28 -12.57 -8.29
C ARG A 153 5.52 -11.70 -8.33
N ASN A 154 6.00 -11.32 -7.16
CA ASN A 154 7.23 -10.54 -7.05
C ASN A 154 8.44 -11.45 -7.31
N GLU A 155 9.20 -11.14 -8.34
CA GLU A 155 10.43 -11.85 -8.73
C GLU A 155 11.69 -11.05 -8.33
N ALA A 156 11.58 -10.16 -7.32
CA ALA A 156 12.74 -9.44 -6.80
C ALA A 156 13.82 -10.46 -6.37
N ASN A 157 14.92 -10.42 -7.07
CA ASN A 157 16.10 -11.25 -6.79
C ASN A 157 17.22 -10.31 -6.33
N ASN A 158 17.25 -10.05 -5.04
CA ASN A 158 18.26 -9.21 -4.40
C ASN A 158 18.81 -9.91 -3.15
N PRO A 159 20.00 -9.54 -2.66
CA PRO A 159 20.63 -10.12 -1.48
C PRO A 159 20.07 -9.58 -0.16
N ASN A 160 18.93 -8.88 -0.18
CA ASN A 160 18.36 -8.28 1.00
C ASN A 160 17.70 -9.32 1.89
N HIS A 161 17.85 -9.13 3.18
CA HIS A 161 17.27 -9.96 4.23
C HIS A 161 15.89 -9.45 4.66
N TRP A 162 15.15 -10.28 5.35
CA TRP A 162 13.80 -10.00 5.82
C TRP A 162 13.46 -10.69 7.13
N ILE A 163 12.38 -10.28 7.77
CA ILE A 163 11.80 -10.96 8.92
C ILE A 163 10.28 -10.76 8.95
N ASP A 164 9.55 -11.82 9.23
CA ASP A 164 8.09 -11.79 9.31
C ASP A 164 7.60 -12.15 10.72
N PHE A 165 6.44 -11.59 11.08
CA PHE A 165 5.74 -11.90 12.32
C PHE A 165 4.28 -12.23 12.06
N ASP A 166 3.88 -13.44 12.40
CA ASP A 166 2.49 -13.91 12.46
C ASP A 166 2.05 -13.94 13.93
N LEU A 167 1.17 -13.02 14.32
CA LEU A 167 0.80 -12.78 15.71
C LEU A 167 -0.54 -13.41 16.05
N HIS A 168 -0.61 -14.10 17.19
CA HIS A 168 -1.83 -14.71 17.71
C HIS A 168 -2.13 -14.20 19.12
N GLY A 169 -3.24 -13.45 19.26
CA GLY A 169 -3.72 -12.98 20.56
C GLY A 169 -4.25 -14.13 21.42
N THR A 170 -4.03 -14.05 22.71
CA THR A 170 -4.59 -14.95 23.72
C THR A 170 -5.48 -14.24 24.72
N VAL A 171 -5.16 -13.01 25.06
CA VAL A 171 -5.96 -12.04 25.83
C VAL A 171 -6.53 -11.00 24.87
N SER A 172 -5.72 -10.56 23.92
CA SER A 172 -6.15 -9.77 22.76
C SER A 172 -7.03 -10.59 21.81
N ASN A 173 -7.61 -9.94 20.78
CA ASN A 173 -8.33 -10.68 19.73
C ASN A 173 -7.40 -11.68 19.03
N ALA A 174 -7.95 -12.82 18.56
CA ALA A 174 -7.19 -13.93 18.03
C ALA A 174 -6.24 -13.56 16.88
N ASP A 175 -6.68 -12.66 15.99
CA ASP A 175 -5.92 -12.21 14.83
C ASP A 175 -4.94 -11.06 15.17
N ALA A 176 -4.80 -10.73 16.46
CA ALA A 176 -3.92 -9.67 16.97
C ALA A 176 -4.16 -8.29 16.30
N ILE A 177 -5.34 -8.03 15.73
CA ILE A 177 -5.65 -6.74 15.10
C ILE A 177 -5.45 -5.60 16.12
N GLY A 178 -4.64 -4.62 15.76
CA GLY A 178 -4.21 -3.52 16.63
C GLY A 178 -2.87 -3.73 17.32
N ALA A 179 -2.29 -4.94 17.28
CA ALA A 179 -0.95 -5.17 17.78
C ALA A 179 0.08 -4.40 16.94
N LYS A 180 1.10 -3.84 17.62
CA LYS A 180 2.22 -3.12 16.98
C LYS A 180 3.49 -3.93 17.15
N VAL A 181 4.21 -4.13 16.08
CA VAL A 181 5.57 -4.69 16.12
C VAL A 181 6.56 -3.60 15.79
N GLN A 182 7.50 -3.39 16.68
CA GLN A 182 8.67 -2.53 16.48
C GLN A 182 9.90 -3.43 16.35
N ILE A 183 10.65 -3.24 15.28
CA ILE A 183 11.97 -3.86 15.11
C ILE A 183 13.07 -2.81 15.18
N GLU A 184 14.24 -3.21 15.71
CA GLU A 184 15.44 -2.39 15.81
C GLU A 184 16.62 -3.17 15.23
N TRP A 185 17.34 -2.56 14.28
CA TRP A 185 18.49 -3.14 13.61
C TRP A 185 19.41 -2.05 13.07
N ASP A 186 20.70 -2.21 13.15
CA ASP A 186 21.72 -1.28 12.65
C ASP A 186 21.46 0.20 13.02
N GLY A 187 20.95 0.46 14.22
CA GLY A 187 20.57 1.80 14.68
C GLY A 187 19.29 2.36 14.02
N LYS A 188 18.62 1.58 13.19
CA LYS A 188 17.34 1.89 12.58
C LYS A 188 16.19 1.37 13.44
N ARG A 189 14.98 1.88 13.18
CA ARG A 189 13.75 1.43 13.82
C ARG A 189 12.59 1.51 12.84
N GLN A 190 11.78 0.46 12.78
CA GLN A 190 10.53 0.45 12.03
C GLN A 190 9.40 -0.10 12.90
N VAL A 191 8.19 0.41 12.68
CA VAL A 191 6.97 -0.02 13.36
C VAL A 191 5.91 -0.35 12.32
N GLN A 192 5.29 -1.53 12.46
CA GLN A 192 4.10 -1.90 11.70
C GLN A 192 2.99 -2.31 12.65
N VAL A 193 1.75 -2.23 12.17
CA VAL A 193 0.53 -2.54 12.93
C VAL A 193 -0.28 -3.58 12.19
N VAL A 194 -0.76 -4.60 12.90
CA VAL A 194 -1.73 -5.55 12.36
C VAL A 194 -3.06 -4.82 12.15
N THR A 195 -3.49 -4.69 10.91
CA THR A 195 -4.71 -3.96 10.53
C THR A 195 -5.81 -4.90 10.08
N GLY A 196 -7.06 -4.60 10.44
CA GLY A 196 -8.25 -5.35 9.99
C GLY A 196 -8.83 -4.88 8.66
N GLY A 197 -8.14 -3.95 7.99
CA GLY A 197 -8.50 -3.41 6.68
C GLY A 197 -7.66 -2.18 6.39
N ILE A 198 -7.27 -2.01 5.12
CA ILE A 198 -6.42 -0.89 4.70
C ILE A 198 -6.67 -0.58 3.22
N GLY A 199 -6.64 0.72 2.88
CA GLY A 199 -6.86 1.17 1.51
C GLY A 199 -8.33 1.09 1.07
N PHE A 200 -8.57 1.00 -0.22
CA PHE A 200 -9.91 0.96 -0.81
C PHE A 200 -10.41 -0.48 -0.86
N SER A 201 -11.36 -0.83 0.01
CA SER A 201 -12.02 -2.16 0.07
C SER A 201 -11.03 -3.33 0.02
N SER A 202 -9.94 -3.24 0.75
CA SER A 202 -8.87 -4.25 0.77
C SER A 202 -8.34 -4.51 2.17
N GLN A 203 -7.60 -5.59 2.28
CA GLN A 203 -6.86 -5.98 3.46
C GLN A 203 -5.60 -6.72 3.04
N ASN A 204 -4.46 -6.31 3.58
CA ASN A 204 -3.22 -7.05 3.45
C ASN A 204 -3.24 -8.32 4.31
N GLN A 205 -2.31 -9.22 4.12
CA GLN A 205 -2.10 -10.30 5.09
C GLN A 205 -1.92 -9.73 6.51
N HIS A 206 -2.36 -10.45 7.54
CA HIS A 206 -2.13 -10.04 8.94
C HIS A 206 -0.67 -10.19 9.36
N ARG A 207 0.06 -11.11 8.73
CA ARG A 207 1.50 -11.26 8.91
C ARG A 207 2.22 -9.97 8.55
N LEU A 208 3.01 -9.44 9.47
CA LEU A 208 3.80 -8.24 9.27
C LEU A 208 5.13 -8.60 8.63
N HIS A 209 5.50 -7.91 7.57
CA HIS A 209 6.71 -8.13 6.78
C HIS A 209 7.65 -6.93 6.90
N PHE A 210 8.91 -7.20 7.22
CA PHE A 210 9.96 -6.19 7.35
C PHE A 210 11.16 -6.57 6.48
N GLY A 211 11.52 -5.73 5.54
CA GLY A 211 12.81 -5.80 4.86
C GLY A 211 13.92 -5.22 5.74
N LEU A 212 15.09 -5.80 5.65
CA LEU A 212 16.26 -5.43 6.48
C LEU A 212 17.41 -4.85 5.66
N GLY A 213 17.27 -4.85 4.31
CA GLY A 213 18.37 -4.54 3.42
C GLY A 213 19.50 -5.58 3.56
N GLY A 214 20.72 -5.12 3.52
CA GLY A 214 21.90 -5.99 3.69
C GLY A 214 22.25 -6.33 5.15
N SER A 215 21.37 -6.05 6.12
CA SER A 215 21.64 -6.36 7.54
C SER A 215 21.38 -7.84 7.81
N ASP A 216 22.35 -8.53 8.39
CA ASP A 216 22.31 -9.95 8.74
C ASP A 216 21.73 -10.24 10.13
N ARG A 217 21.20 -9.21 10.81
CA ARG A 217 20.63 -9.35 12.16
C ARG A 217 19.54 -8.32 12.46
N VAL A 218 18.69 -8.67 13.40
CA VAL A 218 17.79 -7.77 14.13
C VAL A 218 18.22 -7.75 15.58
N ASP A 219 18.42 -6.57 16.15
CA ASP A 219 18.90 -6.44 17.54
C ASP A 219 17.77 -6.72 18.53
N LYS A 220 16.57 -6.15 18.27
CA LYS A 220 15.42 -6.26 19.17
C LYS A 220 14.09 -6.17 18.42
N VAL A 221 13.12 -6.93 18.90
CA VAL A 221 11.71 -6.82 18.53
C VAL A 221 10.90 -6.54 19.78
N THR A 222 10.01 -5.56 19.71
CA THR A 222 9.04 -5.26 20.77
C THR A 222 7.63 -5.35 20.18
N ILE A 223 6.79 -6.15 20.81
CA ILE A 223 5.39 -6.37 20.41
C ILE A 223 4.50 -5.75 21.48
N TYR A 224 3.71 -4.76 21.08
CA TYR A 224 2.70 -4.11 21.91
C TYR A 224 1.33 -4.69 21.57
N TRP A 225 0.79 -5.49 22.46
CA TRP A 225 -0.51 -6.12 22.27
C TRP A 225 -1.69 -5.18 22.61
N PRO A 226 -2.85 -5.36 21.99
CA PRO A 226 -4.05 -4.58 22.33
C PRO A 226 -4.50 -4.72 23.78
N SER A 227 -4.19 -5.83 24.44
CA SER A 227 -4.42 -6.07 25.86
C SER A 227 -3.63 -5.12 26.79
N GLY A 228 -2.61 -4.42 26.26
CA GLY A 228 -1.64 -3.65 27.01
C GLY A 228 -0.39 -4.44 27.40
N HIS A 229 -0.37 -5.75 27.14
CA HIS A 229 0.83 -6.57 27.36
C HIS A 229 1.93 -6.20 26.35
N VAL A 230 3.20 -6.43 26.73
CA VAL A 230 4.36 -6.18 25.88
C VAL A 230 5.29 -7.39 25.92
N ASP A 231 5.59 -7.95 24.76
CA ASP A 231 6.62 -8.98 24.59
C ASP A 231 7.88 -8.40 23.95
N GLU A 232 9.03 -8.89 24.37
CA GLU A 232 10.33 -8.51 23.80
C GLU A 232 11.12 -9.75 23.37
N ILE A 233 11.72 -9.68 22.19
CA ILE A 233 12.58 -10.73 21.65
C ILE A 233 13.93 -10.11 21.30
N GLN A 234 15.00 -10.66 21.85
CA GLN A 234 16.36 -10.24 21.56
C GLN A 234 16.99 -11.12 20.49
N ASN A 235 17.62 -10.50 19.51
CA ASN A 235 18.35 -11.16 18.44
C ASN A 235 17.55 -12.30 17.74
N PRO A 236 16.32 -12.05 17.23
CA PRO A 236 15.58 -13.06 16.51
C PRO A 236 16.32 -13.44 15.22
N GLY A 237 16.20 -14.71 14.81
CA GLY A 237 16.77 -15.12 13.52
C GLY A 237 16.02 -14.44 12.36
N ILE A 238 16.74 -14.07 11.33
CA ILE A 238 16.22 -13.46 10.10
C ILE A 238 15.90 -14.49 9.02
N ASP A 239 15.40 -14.04 7.86
CA ASP A 239 15.02 -14.85 6.70
C ASP A 239 14.01 -15.95 7.03
N LYS A 240 13.12 -15.66 7.95
CA LYS A 240 12.05 -16.56 8.35
C LYS A 240 10.87 -15.84 8.98
N MET A 241 9.75 -16.53 8.99
CA MET A 241 8.55 -16.15 9.71
C MET A 241 8.61 -16.61 11.18
N HIS A 242 8.28 -15.71 12.10
CA HIS A 242 8.08 -15.99 13.51
C HIS A 242 6.59 -16.05 13.83
N ILE A 243 6.12 -17.17 14.36
CA ILE A 243 4.76 -17.32 14.88
C ILE A 243 4.82 -17.01 16.39
N ILE A 244 4.19 -15.90 16.79
CA ILE A 244 4.23 -15.43 18.16
C ILE A 244 2.83 -15.46 18.77
N LYS A 245 2.71 -16.15 19.89
CA LYS A 245 1.49 -16.09 20.72
C LYS A 245 1.71 -15.06 21.82
N GLU A 246 0.69 -14.23 22.06
CA GLU A 246 0.66 -13.31 23.18
C GLU A 246 0.93 -14.06 24.48
N SER A 247 1.96 -13.67 25.24
CA SER A 247 2.23 -14.28 26.53
C SER A 247 1.16 -13.84 27.53
N LYS A 248 0.85 -14.72 28.47
CA LYS A 248 -0.10 -14.39 29.55
C LYS A 248 0.60 -13.44 30.53
N PRO A 249 -0.12 -12.42 31.04
CA PRO A 249 0.42 -11.55 32.08
C PRO A 249 0.76 -12.30 33.36
#